data_70d841cc97a17328f8b4b2ca4513a21d
#
_entry.id   70d841cc97a17328f8b4b2ca4513a21d
#
_cell.length_a   1.000
_cell.length_b   1.000
_cell.length_c   1.000
_cell.angle_alpha   90.00
_cell.angle_beta   90.00
_cell.angle_gamma   90.00
#
_symmetry.space_group_name_H-M   'P 1'
#
loop_
_entity.id
_entity.type
_entity.pdbx_description
1 polymer ?
#
loop_
_entity_poly.entity_id
_entity_poly.type
_entity_poly.pdbx_seq_one_letter_code
_entity_poly.pdbx_strand_id
1 'polypeptide(L)'
;MLTLNINGKGVEIKVDTDTPLLWAIREEVGLTGTKFGCGIGQCGACTVLVNGQPLRSCSVPATAMSGTQIETIESLAADGHLNAIQQAWLELDVPQCGYCQSGQIMVATAIVNQALAGQRPSPEKIKQQMNNICRCGAYNRIRPAMERALDLAYDANKEA
;
A
#
# COMPACT_ATOMS: atom_id res chain seq x y z
N MET A 1 19.55 0.28 -18.48
CA MET A 1 18.20 -0.33 -18.50
C MET A 1 18.04 -1.11 -17.20
N LEU A 2 16.93 -0.90 -16.50
CA LEU A 2 16.58 -1.59 -15.27
C LEU A 2 15.23 -2.28 -15.49
N THR A 3 15.14 -3.57 -15.16
CA THR A 3 13.86 -4.30 -15.20
C THR A 3 13.31 -4.41 -13.80
N LEU A 4 12.09 -3.91 -13.61
CA LEU A 4 11.31 -4.04 -12.37
C LEU A 4 10.09 -4.91 -12.62
N ASN A 5 9.72 -5.75 -11.65
CA ASN A 5 8.46 -6.46 -11.68
C ASN A 5 7.42 -5.67 -10.89
N ILE A 6 6.51 -5.01 -11.59
CA ILE A 6 5.49 -4.14 -10.99
C ILE A 6 4.10 -4.68 -11.35
N ASN A 7 3.31 -4.99 -10.33
CA ASN A 7 1.96 -5.54 -10.47
C ASN A 7 1.92 -6.79 -11.38
N GLY A 8 2.91 -7.68 -11.20
CA GLY A 8 3.04 -8.91 -11.95
C GLY A 8 3.56 -8.76 -13.39
N LYS A 9 3.99 -7.56 -13.78
CA LYS A 9 4.53 -7.28 -15.13
C LYS A 9 5.98 -6.83 -15.05
N GLY A 10 6.84 -7.43 -15.87
CA GLY A 10 8.20 -6.95 -16.08
C GLY A 10 8.19 -5.65 -16.90
N VAL A 11 8.70 -4.57 -16.36
CA VAL A 11 8.79 -3.26 -17.00
C VAL A 11 10.25 -2.83 -17.10
N GLU A 12 10.70 -2.52 -18.31
CA GLU A 12 12.03 -1.96 -18.55
C GLU A 12 11.96 -0.43 -18.46
N ILE A 13 12.80 0.15 -17.62
CA ILE A 13 12.91 1.59 -17.41
C ILE A 13 14.35 2.08 -17.55
N LYS A 14 14.50 3.37 -17.83
CA LYS A 14 15.80 4.02 -17.89
C LYS A 14 15.85 5.13 -16.83
N VAL A 15 16.52 4.86 -15.74
CA VAL A 15 16.69 5.79 -14.61
C VAL A 15 18.13 5.85 -14.16
N ASP A 16 18.50 6.91 -13.48
CA ASP A 16 19.77 7.03 -12.80
C ASP A 16 19.82 6.10 -11.58
N THR A 17 21.03 5.75 -11.14
CA THR A 17 21.23 4.75 -10.09
C THR A 17 20.65 5.12 -8.73
N ASP A 18 20.50 6.41 -8.46
CA ASP A 18 19.96 6.99 -7.22
C ASP A 18 18.49 7.42 -7.33
N THR A 19 17.86 7.23 -8.50
CA THR A 19 16.44 7.57 -8.69
C THR A 19 15.57 6.81 -7.67
N PRO A 20 14.82 7.50 -6.81
CA PRO A 20 13.91 6.85 -5.87
C PRO A 20 12.86 6.01 -6.60
N LEU A 21 12.52 4.85 -6.04
CA LEU A 21 11.52 3.94 -6.59
C LEU A 21 10.19 4.65 -6.86
N LEU A 22 9.80 5.59 -6.01
CA LEU A 22 8.58 6.39 -6.18
C LEU A 22 8.52 7.06 -7.54
N TRP A 23 9.61 7.71 -7.97
CA TRP A 23 9.64 8.43 -9.24
C TRP A 23 9.72 7.49 -10.43
N ALA A 24 10.44 6.38 -10.31
CA ALA A 24 10.42 5.31 -11.31
C ALA A 24 8.98 4.79 -11.55
N ILE A 25 8.21 4.55 -10.48
CA ILE A 25 6.80 4.12 -10.58
C ILE A 25 5.93 5.19 -11.22
N ARG A 26 6.08 6.46 -10.84
CA ARG A 26 5.19 7.53 -11.29
C ARG A 26 5.52 8.05 -12.67
N GLU A 27 6.80 8.30 -12.95
CA GLU A 27 7.21 9.04 -14.16
C GLU A 27 7.56 8.07 -15.31
N GLU A 28 8.22 6.94 -15.01
CA GLU A 28 8.63 5.99 -16.04
C GLU A 28 7.52 4.96 -16.35
N VAL A 29 6.86 4.45 -15.32
CA VAL A 29 5.79 3.45 -15.48
C VAL A 29 4.41 4.10 -15.64
N GLY A 30 4.25 5.34 -15.18
CA GLY A 30 2.98 6.08 -15.28
C GLY A 30 1.93 5.71 -14.25
N LEU A 31 2.29 5.00 -13.17
CA LEU A 31 1.38 4.62 -12.09
C LEU A 31 1.35 5.73 -11.02
N THR A 32 0.34 6.58 -11.06
CA THR A 32 0.26 7.81 -10.25
C THR A 32 -0.50 7.68 -8.93
N GLY A 33 -1.05 6.51 -8.62
CA GLY A 33 -1.75 6.23 -7.37
C GLY A 33 -0.86 6.29 -6.13
N THR A 34 0.41 5.87 -6.26
CA THR A 34 1.43 6.06 -5.22
C THR A 34 1.82 7.54 -5.12
N LYS A 35 1.77 8.15 -3.92
CA LYS A 35 1.87 9.60 -3.74
C LYS A 35 3.19 10.03 -3.10
N PHE A 36 3.72 11.17 -3.54
CA PHE A 36 4.82 11.87 -2.88
C PHE A 36 4.30 12.71 -1.69
N GLY A 37 5.02 12.70 -0.57
CA GLY A 37 4.72 13.54 0.57
C GLY A 37 6.01 14.12 1.18
N CYS A 38 6.63 13.43 2.14
CA CYS A 38 7.80 13.96 2.85
C CYS A 38 9.16 13.75 2.12
N GLY A 39 9.28 12.76 1.25
CA GLY A 39 10.53 12.42 0.56
C GLY A 39 11.60 11.73 1.44
N ILE A 40 11.31 11.49 2.72
CA ILE A 40 12.26 10.97 3.72
C ILE A 40 11.76 9.70 4.43
N GLY A 41 10.82 8.98 3.84
CA GLY A 41 10.29 7.71 4.38
C GLY A 41 9.37 7.81 5.60
N GLN A 42 8.91 9.01 6.00
CA GLN A 42 8.17 9.22 7.24
C GLN A 42 6.64 9.16 7.07
N CYS A 43 6.08 9.93 6.14
CA CYS A 43 4.63 10.14 6.06
C CYS A 43 3.84 8.92 5.55
N GLY A 44 4.46 8.05 4.78
CA GLY A 44 3.84 6.84 4.25
C GLY A 44 2.93 7.00 3.04
N ALA A 45 2.76 8.19 2.48
CA ALA A 45 1.96 8.39 1.27
C ALA A 45 2.47 7.58 0.07
N CYS A 46 3.77 7.30 0.05
CA CYS A 46 4.48 6.57 -0.99
C CYS A 46 4.59 5.04 -0.74
N THR A 47 3.81 4.49 0.18
CA THR A 47 3.90 3.05 0.49
C THR A 47 3.48 2.19 -0.70
N VAL A 48 4.34 1.24 -1.04
CA VAL A 48 4.09 0.11 -1.94
C VAL A 48 4.38 -1.18 -1.17
N LEU A 49 3.99 -2.34 -1.71
CA LEU A 49 4.46 -3.62 -1.16
C LEU A 49 5.63 -4.12 -2.00
N VAL A 50 6.66 -4.58 -1.32
CA VAL A 50 7.80 -5.28 -1.92
C VAL A 50 7.86 -6.67 -1.30
N ASN A 51 7.65 -7.70 -2.11
CA ASN A 51 7.51 -9.08 -1.66
C ASN A 51 6.48 -9.20 -0.50
N GLY A 52 5.35 -8.50 -0.62
CA GLY A 52 4.26 -8.49 0.37
C GLY A 52 4.53 -7.63 1.62
N GLN A 53 5.68 -6.96 1.72
CA GLN A 53 6.02 -6.11 2.88
C GLN A 53 5.92 -4.62 2.53
N PRO A 54 5.38 -3.77 3.42
CA PRO A 54 5.24 -2.35 3.16
C PRO A 54 6.60 -1.65 3.13
N LEU A 55 6.83 -0.87 2.07
CA LEU A 55 8.07 -0.12 1.86
C LEU A 55 7.75 1.34 1.48
N ARG A 56 8.55 2.27 1.99
CA ARG A 56 8.47 3.70 1.66
C ARG A 56 9.27 3.97 0.38
N SER A 57 8.62 4.00 -0.77
CA SER A 57 9.28 4.08 -2.08
C SER A 57 10.05 5.39 -2.34
N CYS A 58 9.80 6.45 -1.58
CA CYS A 58 10.49 7.73 -1.75
C CYS A 58 11.93 7.76 -1.20
N SER A 59 12.32 6.77 -0.38
CA SER A 59 13.61 6.75 0.33
C SER A 59 14.51 5.58 -0.07
N VAL A 60 14.13 4.84 -1.10
CA VAL A 60 14.93 3.71 -1.62
C VAL A 60 15.14 3.87 -3.12
N PRO A 61 16.36 3.59 -3.65
CA PRO A 61 16.61 3.67 -5.08
C PRO A 61 15.90 2.54 -5.83
N ALA A 62 15.41 2.82 -7.03
CA ALA A 62 14.74 1.84 -7.89
C ALA A 62 15.65 0.65 -8.21
N THR A 63 16.94 0.90 -8.37
CA THR A 63 17.94 -0.13 -8.67
C THR A 63 18.06 -1.20 -7.60
N ALA A 64 17.79 -0.86 -6.33
CA ALA A 64 17.81 -1.81 -5.22
C ALA A 64 16.61 -2.79 -5.24
N MET A 65 15.62 -2.52 -6.09
CA MET A 65 14.39 -3.34 -6.19
C MET A 65 14.43 -4.34 -7.34
N SER A 66 15.54 -4.47 -8.03
CA SER A 66 15.71 -5.48 -9.08
C SER A 66 15.47 -6.90 -8.52
N GLY A 67 14.70 -7.71 -9.24
CA GLY A 67 14.38 -9.08 -8.83
C GLY A 67 13.32 -9.20 -7.73
N THR A 68 12.76 -8.10 -7.24
CA THR A 68 11.66 -8.14 -6.26
C THR A 68 10.29 -7.98 -6.94
N GLN A 69 9.23 -8.43 -6.25
CA GLN A 69 7.85 -8.21 -6.66
C GLN A 69 7.36 -6.90 -6.02
N ILE A 70 6.98 -5.94 -6.84
CA ILE A 70 6.46 -4.65 -6.39
C ILE A 70 4.96 -4.59 -6.67
N GLU A 71 4.16 -4.29 -5.66
CA GLU A 71 2.73 -4.08 -5.79
C GLU A 71 2.37 -2.64 -5.41
N THR A 72 1.59 -1.98 -6.26
CA THR A 72 1.08 -0.64 -6.04
C THR A 72 -0.43 -0.66 -5.85
N ILE A 73 -1.01 0.46 -5.45
CA ILE A 73 -2.46 0.58 -5.20
C ILE A 73 -3.29 0.17 -6.42
N GLU A 74 -2.77 0.35 -7.63
CA GLU A 74 -3.45 0.01 -8.88
C GLU A 74 -3.69 -1.49 -9.06
N SER A 75 -2.93 -2.36 -8.38
CA SER A 75 -3.12 -3.81 -8.47
C SER A 75 -4.30 -4.34 -7.69
N LEU A 76 -4.76 -3.61 -6.66
CA LEU A 76 -5.70 -4.15 -5.67
C LEU A 76 -7.13 -4.34 -6.18
N ALA A 77 -7.52 -3.68 -7.25
CA ALA A 77 -8.83 -3.81 -7.87
C ALA A 77 -8.72 -3.89 -9.41
N ALA A 78 -7.65 -4.52 -9.91
CA ALA A 78 -7.38 -4.61 -11.34
C ALA A 78 -8.44 -5.42 -12.11
N ASP A 79 -9.16 -6.31 -11.43
CA ASP A 79 -10.28 -7.09 -11.96
C ASP A 79 -11.64 -6.39 -11.83
N GLY A 80 -11.68 -5.17 -11.28
CA GLY A 80 -12.90 -4.39 -11.03
C GLY A 80 -13.62 -4.75 -9.73
N HIS A 81 -13.10 -5.69 -8.92
CA HIS A 81 -13.66 -6.06 -7.63
C HIS A 81 -12.86 -5.43 -6.49
N LEU A 82 -13.57 -4.84 -5.54
CA LEU A 82 -12.96 -4.28 -4.34
C LEU A 82 -12.56 -5.40 -3.38
N ASN A 83 -11.35 -5.32 -2.85
CA ASN A 83 -10.93 -6.20 -1.77
C ASN A 83 -11.56 -5.78 -0.42
N ALA A 84 -11.40 -6.60 0.62
CA ALA A 84 -11.98 -6.36 1.94
C ALA A 84 -11.57 -4.99 2.53
N ILE A 85 -10.34 -4.53 2.25
CA ILE A 85 -9.88 -3.23 2.75
C ILE A 85 -10.59 -2.09 2.03
N GLN A 86 -10.63 -2.12 0.72
CA GLN A 86 -11.30 -1.09 -0.09
C GLN A 86 -12.79 -1.02 0.23
N GLN A 87 -13.44 -2.18 0.43
CA GLN A 87 -14.84 -2.25 0.87
C GLN A 87 -15.03 -1.58 2.24
N ALA A 88 -14.22 -1.92 3.23
CA ALA A 88 -14.29 -1.31 4.57
C ALA A 88 -14.06 0.22 4.52
N TRP A 89 -13.14 0.68 3.66
CA TRP A 89 -12.89 2.12 3.44
C TRP A 89 -14.09 2.85 2.88
N LEU A 90 -14.85 2.22 1.98
CA LEU A 90 -16.10 2.77 1.45
C LEU A 90 -17.22 2.72 2.48
N GLU A 91 -17.43 1.61 3.18
CA GLU A 91 -18.48 1.45 4.19
C GLU A 91 -18.36 2.50 5.30
N LEU A 92 -17.14 2.88 5.70
CA LEU A 92 -16.91 3.84 6.78
C LEU A 92 -16.62 5.27 6.28
N ASP A 93 -16.73 5.52 4.97
CA ASP A 93 -16.46 6.83 4.35
C ASP A 93 -15.13 7.46 4.84
N VAL A 94 -14.05 6.67 4.75
CA VAL A 94 -12.77 6.99 5.38
C VAL A 94 -12.11 8.26 4.82
N PRO A 95 -12.00 8.46 3.49
CA PRO A 95 -11.25 9.57 2.93
C PRO A 95 -11.86 10.94 3.23
N GLN A 96 -11.00 11.93 3.44
CA GLN A 96 -11.35 13.34 3.28
C GLN A 96 -10.72 13.86 1.98
N CYS A 97 -9.48 14.38 2.00
CA CYS A 97 -8.81 14.81 0.78
C CYS A 97 -8.37 13.62 -0.12
N GLY A 98 -8.25 12.42 0.43
CA GLY A 98 -7.88 11.21 -0.29
C GLY A 98 -6.38 11.01 -0.52
N TYR A 99 -5.54 12.01 -0.29
CA TYR A 99 -4.13 11.98 -0.70
C TYR A 99 -3.30 10.87 -0.03
N CYS A 100 -3.49 10.60 1.25
CA CYS A 100 -2.76 9.57 1.98
C CYS A 100 -3.34 8.16 1.82
N GLN A 101 -4.51 8.01 1.17
CA GLN A 101 -5.28 6.78 1.27
C GLN A 101 -4.65 5.61 0.51
N SER A 102 -3.99 5.85 -0.62
CA SER A 102 -3.25 4.78 -1.30
C SER A 102 -2.20 4.15 -0.38
N GLY A 103 -1.40 4.98 0.31
CA GLY A 103 -0.41 4.48 1.26
C GLY A 103 -1.04 3.79 2.49
N GLN A 104 -2.17 4.30 3.02
CA GLN A 104 -2.90 3.68 4.12
C GLN A 104 -3.41 2.29 3.72
N ILE A 105 -4.04 2.17 2.55
CA ILE A 105 -4.60 0.92 2.03
C ILE A 105 -3.48 -0.10 1.78
N MET A 106 -2.32 0.30 1.24
CA MET A 106 -1.20 -0.61 1.03
C MET A 106 -0.66 -1.18 2.35
N VAL A 107 -0.54 -0.37 3.40
CA VAL A 107 -0.17 -0.89 4.75
C VAL A 107 -1.26 -1.82 5.28
N ALA A 108 -2.53 -1.46 5.16
CA ALA A 108 -3.65 -2.29 5.58
C ALA A 108 -3.65 -3.65 4.86
N THR A 109 -3.33 -3.66 3.56
CA THR A 109 -3.21 -4.89 2.76
C THR A 109 -2.14 -5.82 3.33
N ALA A 110 -0.95 -5.31 3.67
CA ALA A 110 0.09 -6.12 4.29
C ALA A 110 -0.36 -6.69 5.65
N ILE A 111 -1.05 -5.90 6.47
CA ILE A 111 -1.56 -6.34 7.77
C ILE A 111 -2.60 -7.46 7.61
N VAL A 112 -3.56 -7.30 6.68
CA VAL A 112 -4.58 -8.33 6.42
C VAL A 112 -3.95 -9.61 5.90
N ASN A 113 -3.04 -9.53 4.94
CA ASN A 113 -2.35 -10.70 4.40
C ASN A 113 -1.56 -11.46 5.47
N GLN A 114 -0.85 -10.74 6.35
CA GLN A 114 -0.14 -11.35 7.48
C GLN A 114 -1.11 -11.98 8.49
N ALA A 115 -2.25 -11.34 8.75
CA ALA A 115 -3.26 -11.86 9.65
C ALA A 115 -3.90 -13.15 9.14
N LEU A 116 -4.20 -13.24 7.86
CA LEU A 116 -4.77 -14.44 7.22
C LEU A 116 -3.77 -15.60 7.17
N ALA A 117 -2.48 -15.31 7.05
CA ALA A 117 -1.41 -16.31 7.07
C ALA A 117 -1.03 -16.76 8.50
N GLY A 118 -1.47 -16.07 9.53
CA GLY A 118 -1.08 -16.33 10.91
C GLY A 118 -2.18 -16.01 11.92
N GLN A 119 -1.96 -15.01 12.76
CA GLN A 119 -2.87 -14.63 13.84
C GLN A 119 -3.32 -13.18 13.71
N ARG A 120 -4.61 -12.92 13.99
CA ARG A 120 -5.17 -11.56 14.02
C ARG A 120 -4.34 -10.68 14.97
N PRO A 121 -3.83 -9.53 14.48
CA PRO A 121 -3.06 -8.62 15.33
C PRO A 121 -3.95 -7.92 16.36
N SER A 122 -3.37 -7.57 17.51
CA SER A 122 -4.07 -6.74 18.49
C SER A 122 -4.26 -5.30 17.98
N PRO A 123 -5.25 -4.55 18.50
CA PRO A 123 -5.46 -3.14 18.12
C PRO A 123 -4.20 -2.27 18.31
N GLU A 124 -3.40 -2.54 19.36
CA GLU A 124 -2.14 -1.83 19.60
C GLU A 124 -1.12 -2.11 18.50
N LYS A 125 -1.01 -3.36 18.05
CA LYS A 125 -0.11 -3.74 16.96
C LYS A 125 -0.54 -3.12 15.63
N ILE A 126 -1.84 -3.11 15.34
CA ILE A 126 -2.40 -2.40 14.17
C ILE A 126 -2.03 -0.92 14.21
N LYS A 127 -2.22 -0.26 15.36
CA LYS A 127 -1.88 1.16 15.53
C LYS A 127 -0.39 1.45 15.32
N GLN A 128 0.49 0.54 15.73
CA GLN A 128 1.94 0.67 15.52
C GLN A 128 2.32 0.50 14.04
N GLN A 129 1.70 -0.44 13.35
CA GLN A 129 1.96 -0.72 11.94
C GLN A 129 1.37 0.35 11.02
N MET A 130 0.15 0.83 11.31
CA MET A 130 -0.51 1.90 10.56
C MET A 130 -0.04 3.28 11.02
N ASN A 131 1.23 3.57 10.76
CA ASN A 131 1.88 4.82 11.17
C ASN A 131 1.91 5.90 10.08
N ASN A 132 1.15 5.71 9.01
CA ASN A 132 1.00 6.70 7.93
C ASN A 132 0.36 7.99 8.45
N ILE A 133 0.86 9.13 7.97
CA ILE A 133 0.34 10.45 8.36
C ILE A 133 -0.86 10.83 7.51
N CYS A 134 -1.94 11.23 8.16
CA CYS A 134 -3.11 11.83 7.52
C CYS A 134 -3.25 13.30 7.96
N ARG A 135 -3.06 14.25 7.04
CA ARG A 135 -3.14 15.69 7.35
C ARG A 135 -4.56 16.12 7.73
N CYS A 136 -5.58 15.44 7.22
CA CYS A 136 -6.98 15.67 7.55
C CYS A 136 -7.39 15.09 8.91
N GLY A 137 -6.54 14.26 9.53
CA GLY A 137 -6.83 13.64 10.83
C GLY A 137 -7.89 12.55 10.80
N ALA A 138 -8.10 11.87 9.65
CA ALA A 138 -9.14 10.85 9.48
C ALA A 138 -8.88 9.54 10.26
N TYR A 139 -8.02 9.54 11.27
CA TYR A 139 -7.65 8.34 12.05
C TYR A 139 -8.83 7.72 12.79
N ASN A 140 -9.83 8.51 13.18
CA ASN A 140 -11.07 8.06 13.79
C ASN A 140 -11.95 7.21 12.85
N ARG A 141 -11.69 7.25 11.54
CA ARG A 141 -12.32 6.39 10.52
C ARG A 141 -11.37 5.30 10.04
N ILE A 142 -10.09 5.61 9.83
CA ILE A 142 -9.07 4.66 9.38
C ILE A 142 -8.97 3.45 10.33
N ARG A 143 -8.95 3.69 11.66
CA ARG A 143 -8.81 2.61 12.63
C ARG A 143 -10.00 1.65 12.66
N PRO A 144 -11.25 2.12 12.76
CA PRO A 144 -12.41 1.23 12.62
C PRO A 144 -12.48 0.52 11.26
N ALA A 145 -12.09 1.19 10.18
CA ALA A 145 -12.07 0.58 8.87
C ALA A 145 -11.04 -0.57 8.77
N MET A 146 -9.90 -0.46 9.45
CA MET A 146 -8.91 -1.55 9.53
C MET A 146 -9.49 -2.77 10.26
N GLU A 147 -10.19 -2.58 11.38
CA GLU A 147 -10.87 -3.67 12.09
C GLU A 147 -11.96 -4.30 11.20
N ARG A 148 -12.77 -3.48 10.55
CA ARG A 148 -13.79 -3.95 9.61
C ARG A 148 -13.21 -4.74 8.44
N ALA A 149 -12.07 -4.29 7.90
CA ALA A 149 -11.37 -4.98 6.81
C ALA A 149 -10.90 -6.38 7.25
N LEU A 150 -10.39 -6.51 8.47
CA LEU A 150 -10.03 -7.81 9.03
C LEU A 150 -11.25 -8.71 9.17
N ASP A 151 -12.39 -8.22 9.66
CA ASP A 151 -13.63 -9.00 9.78
C ASP A 151 -14.07 -9.51 8.40
N LEU A 152 -14.17 -8.64 7.40
CA LEU A 152 -14.53 -9.00 6.03
C LEU A 152 -13.58 -10.04 5.43
N ALA A 153 -12.27 -9.86 5.63
CA ALA A 153 -11.27 -10.78 5.11
C ALA A 153 -11.34 -12.17 5.76
N TYR A 154 -11.57 -12.23 7.07
CA TYR A 154 -11.74 -13.51 7.78
C TYR A 154 -13.03 -14.22 7.40
N ASP A 155 -14.13 -13.49 7.19
CA ASP A 155 -15.40 -14.08 6.77
C ASP A 155 -15.28 -14.66 5.34
N ALA A 156 -14.70 -13.91 4.40
CA ALA A 156 -14.45 -14.42 3.06
C ALA A 156 -13.52 -15.66 3.04
N ASN A 157 -12.54 -15.72 3.93
CA ASN A 157 -11.62 -16.87 4.02
C ASN A 157 -12.25 -18.12 4.65
N LYS A 158 -13.37 -18.00 5.38
CA LYS A 158 -14.11 -19.15 5.90
C LYS A 158 -15.05 -19.78 4.86
N GLU A 159 -15.44 -18.99 3.86
CA GLU A 159 -16.37 -19.41 2.80
C GLU A 159 -15.65 -20.01 1.57
N ALA A 160 -14.31 -19.87 1.49
CA ALA A 160 -13.45 -20.37 0.41
C ALA A 160 -12.89 -21.75 0.71
#